data_67c049e93460e27df2d05abe79d99d51
#
_entry.id   67c049e93460e27df2d05abe79d99d51
#
_cell.length_a   1.000
_cell.length_b   1.000
_cell.length_c   1.000
_cell.angle_alpha   90.00
_cell.angle_beta   90.00
_cell.angle_gamma   90.00
#
_symmetry.space_group_name_H-M   'P 1'
#
loop_
_entity.id
_entity.type
_entity.pdbx_description
1 polymer ?
#
loop_
_entity_poly.entity_id
_entity_poly.type
_entity_poly.pdbx_seq_one_letter_code
_entity_poly.pdbx_strand_id
1 'polypeptide(L)'
;LHFWSEDENTYKLYPSSVPMTDDLTRRGRTSITRKVTGPSWRPTPAMKKRNPEWPDFIGPGPDNPLGSHALYLSWQYFRIHGTHDTRKIGRRSSNGCIGLYNEHIEDLFQLTKIGTQVLLI
;
A
#
# COMPACT_ATOMS: atom_id res chain seq x y z
N LEU A 1 -1.89 -7.50 -7.50
CA LEU A 1 -0.97 -6.48 -8.03
C LEU A 1 -0.01 -7.09 -9.04
N HIS A 2 0.07 -6.50 -10.22
CA HIS A 2 0.98 -6.94 -11.27
C HIS A 2 2.16 -5.98 -11.38
N PHE A 3 3.35 -6.51 -11.56
CA PHE A 3 4.55 -5.73 -11.79
C PHE A 3 5.24 -6.19 -13.09
N TRP A 4 5.62 -5.22 -13.92
CA TRP A 4 6.48 -5.44 -15.10
C TRP A 4 7.70 -4.52 -14.98
N SER A 5 8.90 -5.08 -15.23
CA SER A 5 10.10 -4.25 -15.32
C SER A 5 10.07 -3.39 -16.58
N GLU A 6 10.88 -2.31 -16.60
CA GLU A 6 10.95 -1.41 -17.76
C GLU A 6 11.38 -2.13 -19.06
N ASP A 7 12.25 -3.13 -18.94
CA ASP A 7 12.72 -3.93 -20.08
C ASP A 7 11.78 -5.09 -20.42
N GLU A 8 10.67 -5.23 -19.68
CA GLU A 8 9.66 -6.28 -19.82
C GLU A 8 10.19 -7.70 -19.64
N ASN A 9 11.40 -7.87 -19.11
CA ASN A 9 12.00 -9.19 -18.87
C ASN A 9 11.57 -9.80 -17.53
N THR A 10 11.06 -9.00 -16.61
CA THR A 10 10.60 -9.47 -15.30
C THR A 10 9.12 -9.16 -15.11
N TYR A 11 8.37 -10.19 -14.77
CA TYR A 11 6.96 -10.07 -14.39
C TYR A 11 6.74 -10.72 -13.03
N LYS A 12 6.02 -10.02 -12.17
CA LYS A 12 5.62 -10.54 -10.85
C LYS A 12 4.14 -10.30 -10.62
N LEU A 13 3.50 -11.25 -9.98
CA LEU A 13 2.11 -11.15 -9.54
C LEU A 13 2.06 -11.33 -8.02
N TYR A 14 1.46 -10.37 -7.33
CA TYR A 14 1.33 -10.42 -5.87
C TYR A 14 -0.15 -10.41 -5.48
N PRO A 15 -0.59 -11.32 -4.59
CA PRO A 15 -1.90 -11.19 -3.98
C PRO A 15 -1.94 -9.91 -3.12
N SER A 16 -3.08 -9.25 -3.11
CA SER A 16 -3.22 -7.96 -2.43
C SER A 16 -4.59 -7.81 -1.78
N SER A 17 -4.69 -6.89 -0.80
CA SER A 17 -5.98 -6.39 -0.36
C SER A 17 -6.49 -5.35 -1.35
N VAL A 18 -7.81 -5.14 -1.37
CA VAL A 18 -8.45 -4.11 -2.19
C VAL A 18 -9.39 -3.29 -1.31
N PRO A 19 -9.79 -2.07 -1.75
CA PRO A 19 -10.70 -1.23 -0.97
C PRO A 19 -12.00 -1.96 -0.60
N MET A 20 -12.50 -1.69 0.61
CA MET A 20 -13.72 -2.31 1.13
C MET A 20 -14.96 -1.92 0.34
N THR A 21 -15.00 -0.68 -0.17
CA THR A 21 -16.15 -0.14 -0.90
C THR A 21 -15.66 0.61 -2.14
N ASP A 22 -16.58 0.79 -3.12
CA ASP A 22 -16.25 1.45 -4.38
C ASP A 22 -15.90 2.93 -4.20
N ASP A 23 -16.46 3.59 -3.19
CA ASP A 23 -16.14 4.99 -2.90
C ASP A 23 -14.72 5.19 -2.36
N LEU A 24 -14.06 4.14 -1.89
CA LEU A 24 -12.66 4.16 -1.49
C LEU A 24 -11.71 3.81 -2.64
N THR A 25 -12.25 3.40 -3.79
CA THR A 25 -11.46 3.00 -4.95
C THR A 25 -11.14 4.21 -5.81
N ARG A 26 -9.86 4.35 -6.17
CA ARG A 26 -9.41 5.33 -7.17
C ARG A 26 -8.67 4.60 -8.27
N ARG A 27 -9.02 4.93 -9.53
CA ARG A 27 -8.42 4.32 -10.72
C ARG A 27 -7.70 5.39 -11.53
N GLY A 28 -6.70 4.96 -12.29
CA GLY A 28 -5.93 5.84 -13.15
C GLY A 28 -4.43 5.66 -12.99
N ARG A 29 -3.68 6.61 -13.54
CA ARG A 29 -2.22 6.57 -13.52
C ARG A 29 -1.68 7.39 -12.37
N THR A 30 -0.70 6.83 -11.69
CA THR A 30 0.05 7.48 -10.63
C THR A 30 1.50 7.02 -10.71
N SER A 31 2.35 7.50 -9.84
CA SER A 31 3.75 7.10 -9.80
C SER A 31 4.22 7.02 -8.36
N ILE A 32 5.32 6.28 -8.15
CA ILE A 32 5.97 6.18 -6.83
C ILE A 32 6.76 7.47 -6.62
N THR A 33 6.44 8.19 -5.54
CA THR A 33 7.09 9.44 -5.18
C THR A 33 8.04 9.30 -4.00
N ARG A 34 7.84 8.27 -3.17
CA ARG A 34 8.65 8.05 -1.97
C ARG A 34 8.65 6.57 -1.61
N LYS A 35 9.82 6.09 -1.14
CA LYS A 35 10.00 4.72 -0.65
C LYS A 35 10.45 4.78 0.81
N VAL A 36 9.78 4.03 1.68
CA VAL A 36 10.10 4.06 3.12
C VAL A 36 10.20 2.64 3.67
N THR A 37 11.32 2.36 4.34
CA THR A 37 11.51 1.15 5.15
C THR A 37 11.10 1.49 6.59
N GLY A 38 10.25 0.66 7.18
CA GLY A 38 9.74 0.92 8.53
C GLY A 38 8.85 2.17 8.58
N PRO A 39 7.72 2.20 7.83
CA PRO A 39 6.87 3.38 7.81
C PRO A 39 6.13 3.58 9.12
N SER A 40 5.89 4.84 9.48
CA SER A 40 4.95 5.22 10.53
C SER A 40 3.55 5.35 9.92
N TRP A 41 2.53 5.14 10.73
CA TRP A 41 1.14 5.23 10.28
C TRP A 41 0.37 6.29 11.05
N ARG A 42 -0.43 7.05 10.31
CA ARG A 42 -1.43 7.97 10.87
C ARG A 42 -2.73 7.77 10.11
N PRO A 43 -3.88 7.66 10.81
CA PRO A 43 -5.15 7.62 10.10
C PRO A 43 -5.38 8.93 9.35
N THR A 44 -6.00 8.86 8.18
CA THR A 44 -6.45 10.06 7.48
C THR A 44 -7.57 10.72 8.29
N PRO A 45 -7.88 12.01 8.06
CA PRO A 45 -9.03 12.64 8.73
C PRO A 45 -10.33 11.87 8.55
N ALA A 46 -10.56 11.32 7.35
CA ALA A 46 -11.76 10.52 7.08
C ALA A 46 -11.79 9.21 7.89
N MET A 47 -10.64 8.53 8.00
CA MET A 47 -10.52 7.31 8.81
C MET A 47 -10.79 7.61 10.29
N LYS A 48 -10.22 8.69 10.80
CA LYS A 48 -10.38 9.10 12.20
C LYS A 48 -11.83 9.47 12.50
N LYS A 49 -12.50 10.08 11.54
CA LYS A 49 -13.93 10.42 11.65
C LYS A 49 -14.79 9.16 11.76
N ARG A 50 -14.49 8.14 10.98
CA ARG A 50 -15.20 6.84 11.00
C ARG A 50 -14.86 6.03 12.25
N ASN A 51 -13.64 6.19 12.78
CA ASN A 51 -13.11 5.39 13.89
C ASN A 51 -12.41 6.32 14.91
N PRO A 52 -13.16 7.13 15.67
CA PRO A 52 -12.55 8.11 16.59
C PRO A 52 -11.64 7.49 17.65
N GLU A 53 -11.83 6.19 17.95
CA GLU A 53 -11.04 5.45 18.94
C GLU A 53 -9.67 5.02 18.42
N TRP A 54 -9.41 5.12 17.12
CA TRP A 54 -8.11 4.75 16.56
C TRP A 54 -7.02 5.70 17.07
N PRO A 55 -5.78 5.19 17.29
CA PRO A 55 -4.68 6.04 17.71
C PRO A 55 -4.32 7.05 16.61
N ASP A 56 -3.77 8.19 17.01
CA ASP A 56 -3.34 9.22 16.07
C ASP A 56 -2.03 8.87 15.36
N PHE A 57 -1.27 7.91 15.91
CA PHE A 57 0.05 7.55 15.37
C PHE A 57 0.43 6.15 15.83
N ILE A 58 0.99 5.36 14.91
CA ILE A 58 1.65 4.08 15.22
C ILE A 58 3.03 4.11 14.57
N GLY A 59 4.07 3.93 15.38
CA GLY A 59 5.45 3.84 14.89
C GLY A 59 5.73 2.55 14.13
N PRO A 60 6.92 2.43 13.50
CA PRO A 60 7.31 1.20 12.81
C PRO A 60 7.29 0.00 13.73
N GLY A 61 6.87 -1.14 13.23
CA GLY A 61 6.88 -2.39 13.98
C GLY A 61 5.73 -3.31 13.63
N PRO A 62 5.61 -4.45 14.38
CA PRO A 62 4.63 -5.50 14.08
C PRO A 62 3.17 -5.06 14.18
N ASP A 63 2.89 -4.00 14.95
CA ASP A 63 1.54 -3.48 15.13
C ASP A 63 1.15 -2.44 14.09
N ASN A 64 2.07 -2.08 13.20
CA ASN A 64 1.83 -1.03 12.21
C ASN A 64 1.05 -1.61 11.01
N PRO A 65 -0.11 -1.02 10.68
CA PRO A 65 -0.92 -1.52 9.55
C PRO A 65 -0.24 -1.38 8.18
N LEU A 66 0.80 -0.56 8.05
CA LEU A 66 1.58 -0.44 6.80
C LEU A 66 2.64 -1.52 6.64
N GLY A 67 2.87 -2.36 7.66
CA GLY A 67 3.84 -3.43 7.59
C GLY A 67 5.27 -2.96 7.53
N SER A 68 6.12 -3.71 6.82
CA SER A 68 7.58 -3.50 6.81
C SER A 68 8.05 -2.37 5.90
N HIS A 69 7.33 -2.11 4.81
CA HIS A 69 7.73 -1.16 3.77
C HIS A 69 6.50 -0.47 3.18
N ALA A 70 6.71 0.74 2.65
CA ALA A 70 5.67 1.47 1.94
C ALA A 70 6.23 2.18 0.71
N LEU A 71 5.44 2.14 -0.36
CA LEU A 71 5.66 2.89 -1.60
C LEU A 71 4.57 3.94 -1.67
N TYR A 72 4.94 5.20 -1.49
CA TYR A 72 3.99 6.31 -1.55
C TYR A 72 3.74 6.71 -2.99
N LEU A 73 2.47 6.91 -3.33
CA LEU A 73 2.05 7.27 -4.67
C LEU A 73 1.87 8.79 -4.78
N SER A 74 1.81 9.30 -6.01
CA SER A 74 1.60 10.73 -6.26
C SER A 74 0.24 11.23 -5.79
N TRP A 75 -0.72 10.35 -5.62
CA TRP A 75 -2.03 10.68 -5.04
C TRP A 75 -1.93 10.73 -3.52
N GLN A 76 -2.45 11.80 -2.93
CA GLN A 76 -2.44 11.97 -1.48
C GLN A 76 -3.14 10.80 -0.78
N TYR A 77 -2.53 10.27 0.28
CA TYR A 77 -3.01 9.16 1.12
C TYR A 77 -2.99 7.79 0.44
N PHE A 78 -2.58 7.68 -0.83
CA PHE A 78 -2.49 6.39 -1.52
C PHE A 78 -1.08 5.83 -1.45
N ARG A 79 -0.98 4.55 -1.12
CA ARG A 79 0.30 3.85 -1.03
C ARG A 79 0.12 2.35 -1.25
N ILE A 80 1.21 1.71 -1.66
CA ILE A 80 1.34 0.25 -1.70
C ILE A 80 2.23 -0.10 -0.52
N HIS A 81 1.78 -1.01 0.35
CA HIS A 81 2.46 -1.25 1.62
C HIS A 81 2.34 -2.71 2.06
N GLY A 82 3.13 -3.09 3.09
CA GLY A 82 2.96 -4.37 3.77
C GLY A 82 1.73 -4.38 4.66
N THR A 83 1.62 -5.37 5.51
CA THR A 83 0.48 -5.47 6.43
C THR A 83 0.90 -6.11 7.75
N HIS A 84 0.23 -5.70 8.83
CA HIS A 84 0.32 -6.36 10.12
C HIS A 84 -0.73 -7.49 10.25
N ASP A 85 -1.65 -7.59 9.30
CA ASP A 85 -2.75 -8.55 9.35
C ASP A 85 -2.90 -9.27 8.00
N THR A 86 -2.31 -10.47 7.92
CA THR A 86 -2.29 -11.29 6.70
C THR A 86 -3.68 -11.75 6.28
N ARG A 87 -4.68 -11.72 7.17
CA ARG A 87 -6.06 -12.12 6.84
C ARG A 87 -6.73 -11.16 5.85
N LYS A 88 -6.19 -9.95 5.70
CA LYS A 88 -6.72 -8.93 4.78
C LYS A 88 -6.35 -9.20 3.32
N ILE A 89 -5.28 -9.97 3.08
CA ILE A 89 -4.80 -10.23 1.72
C ILE A 89 -5.80 -11.11 0.96
N GLY A 90 -6.09 -10.72 -0.28
CA GLY A 90 -7.07 -11.40 -1.12
C GLY A 90 -8.52 -10.99 -0.82
N ARG A 91 -8.75 -9.96 -0.01
CA ARG A 91 -10.09 -9.53 0.42
C ARG A 91 -10.30 -8.04 0.20
N ARG A 92 -11.57 -7.64 0.15
CA ARG A 92 -11.96 -6.22 0.18
C ARG A 92 -11.89 -5.73 1.64
N SER A 93 -10.74 -5.27 2.06
CA SER A 93 -10.47 -4.99 3.47
C SER A 93 -9.72 -3.70 3.73
N SER A 94 -9.29 -2.96 2.70
CA SER A 94 -8.49 -1.75 2.89
C SER A 94 -9.32 -0.48 2.86
N ASN A 95 -8.72 0.62 3.32
CA ASN A 95 -9.31 1.95 3.29
C ASN A 95 -8.80 2.78 2.08
N GLY A 96 -8.52 2.11 0.96
CA GLY A 96 -8.09 2.75 -0.28
C GLY A 96 -6.69 2.37 -0.73
N CYS A 97 -5.83 1.94 0.19
CA CYS A 97 -4.46 1.53 -0.13
C CYS A 97 -4.40 0.05 -0.54
N ILE A 98 -3.29 -0.32 -1.15
CA ILE A 98 -3.04 -1.70 -1.59
C ILE A 98 -2.07 -2.35 -0.62
N GLY A 99 -2.55 -3.36 0.10
CA GLY A 99 -1.74 -4.12 1.05
C GLY A 99 -1.22 -5.42 0.45
N LEU A 100 0.04 -5.75 0.73
CA LEU A 100 0.70 -6.99 0.33
C LEU A 100 1.22 -7.71 1.58
N TYR A 101 1.53 -9.00 1.44
CA TYR A 101 2.34 -9.67 2.46
C TYR A 101 3.68 -8.95 2.61
N ASN A 102 4.24 -8.94 3.81
CA ASN A 102 5.50 -8.21 4.07
C ASN A 102 6.65 -8.72 3.19
N GLU A 103 6.76 -10.02 2.97
CA GLU A 103 7.79 -10.56 2.08
C GLU A 103 7.59 -10.12 0.62
N HIS A 104 6.36 -9.89 0.21
CA HIS A 104 6.06 -9.42 -1.15
C HIS A 104 6.34 -7.94 -1.32
N ILE A 105 5.99 -7.10 -0.35
CA ILE A 105 6.30 -5.67 -0.44
C ILE A 105 7.81 -5.44 -0.38
N GLU A 106 8.53 -6.24 0.38
CA GLU A 106 9.99 -6.18 0.42
C GLU A 106 10.59 -6.48 -0.96
N ASP A 107 10.09 -7.52 -1.63
CA ASP A 107 10.51 -7.88 -2.99
C ASP A 107 10.20 -6.76 -3.99
N LEU A 108 8.98 -6.26 -4.00
CA LEU A 108 8.55 -5.17 -4.88
C LEU A 108 9.32 -3.87 -4.60
N PHE A 109 9.62 -3.59 -3.34
CA PHE A 109 10.39 -2.42 -2.93
C PHE A 109 11.76 -2.39 -3.59
N GLN A 110 12.42 -3.56 -3.69
CA GLN A 110 13.73 -3.66 -4.34
C GLN A 110 13.65 -3.50 -5.87
N LEU A 111 12.53 -3.91 -6.47
CA LEU A 111 12.34 -3.88 -7.93
C LEU A 111 11.91 -2.51 -8.46
N THR A 112 11.44 -1.62 -7.59
CA THR A 112 10.90 -0.32 -7.98
C THR A 112 11.82 0.82 -7.59
N LYS A 113 11.60 1.98 -8.20
CA LYS A 113 12.31 3.23 -7.88
C LYS A 113 11.33 4.39 -7.86
N ILE A 114 11.78 5.52 -7.31
CA ILE A 114 11.00 6.76 -7.39
C ILE A 114 10.81 7.11 -8.88
N GLY A 115 9.58 7.39 -9.26
CA GLY A 115 9.20 7.64 -10.64
C GLY A 115 8.59 6.42 -11.36
N THR A 116 8.69 5.21 -10.77
CA THR A 116 8.04 4.02 -11.35
C THR A 116 6.54 4.28 -11.51
N GLN A 117 6.03 4.03 -12.72
CA GLN A 117 4.62 4.25 -13.06
C GLN A 117 3.75 3.16 -12.46
N VAL A 118 2.59 3.56 -11.97
CA VAL A 118 1.58 2.67 -11.41
C VAL A 118 0.24 2.96 -12.08
N LEU A 119 -0.41 1.91 -12.56
CA LEU A 119 -1.76 2.01 -13.13
C LEU A 119 -2.73 1.21 -12.27
N LEU A 120 -3.70 1.89 -11.70
CA LEU A 120 -4.79 1.26 -10.94
C LEU A 120 -6.03 1.17 -11.82
N ILE A 121 -6.47 -0.05 -12.04
CA ILE A 121 -7.61 -0.37 -12.91
C ILE A 121 -8.72 -1.11 -12.16
#